data_935b4300cd0b7b376032bac7dca1ad48
#
_entry.id   935b4300cd0b7b376032bac7dca1ad48
#
_cell.length_a   1.000
_cell.length_b   1.000
_cell.length_c   1.000
_cell.angle_alpha   90.00
_cell.angle_beta   90.00
_cell.angle_gamma   90.00
#
_symmetry.space_group_name_H-M   'P 1'
#
loop_
_entity.id
_entity.type
_entity.pdbx_description
1 polymer ?
#
loop_
_entity_poly.entity_id
_entity_poly.type
_entity_poly.pdbx_seq_one_letter_code
_entity_poly.pdbx_strand_id
1 'polypeptide(L)'
;WKLSLKTTSVRGEWSNQSPFSTNRKNEINVDYPIVVLTRATIRPKILLKFFGHVPNISKVIGADPNVMFKIGLAEVPFLHQVTFSIWPDLDSMIQFAHRDGPHKRAIDDVRKFDWFSEELYARFSIAESSGIWEGKNQKYYQNKLKPIEVT
;
A
#
# COMPACT_ATOMS: atom_id res chain seq x y z
N TRP A 1 -10.26 8.01 12.79
CA TRP A 1 -8.86 7.62 12.75
C TRP A 1 -8.07 8.51 11.79
N LYS A 2 -6.90 8.99 12.22
CA LYS A 2 -6.03 9.89 11.46
C LYS A 2 -4.60 9.31 11.47
N LEU A 3 -3.96 9.34 10.31
CA LEU A 3 -2.54 9.05 10.15
C LEU A 3 -1.83 10.27 9.57
N SER A 4 -0.72 10.65 10.19
CA SER A 4 0.24 11.59 9.60
C SER A 4 1.39 10.79 9.02
N LEU A 5 1.69 11.01 7.74
CA LEU A 5 2.62 10.20 6.98
C LEU A 5 3.78 11.06 6.45
N LYS A 6 4.99 10.48 6.40
CA LYS A 6 6.16 11.06 5.74
C LYS A 6 6.50 10.21 4.52
N THR A 7 6.57 10.82 3.36
CA THR A 7 6.91 10.13 2.11
C THR A 7 8.35 9.64 2.13
N THR A 8 8.55 8.35 1.87
CA THR A 8 9.87 7.71 1.81
C THR A 8 10.27 7.35 0.38
N SER A 9 9.33 6.95 -0.46
CA SER A 9 9.58 6.74 -1.88
C SER A 9 8.32 6.97 -2.71
N VAL A 10 8.49 7.43 -3.95
CA VAL A 10 7.42 7.60 -4.94
C VAL A 10 7.91 7.14 -6.30
N ARG A 11 7.04 6.46 -7.03
CA ARG A 11 7.22 6.12 -8.44
C ARG A 11 5.89 6.27 -9.16
N GLY A 12 5.89 6.89 -10.34
CA GLY A 12 4.72 7.12 -11.15
C GLY A 12 4.02 8.43 -10.84
N GLU A 13 2.81 8.58 -11.35
CA GLU A 13 2.07 9.84 -11.35
C GLU A 13 0.63 9.65 -10.88
N TRP A 14 0.00 10.76 -10.49
CA TRP A 14 -1.41 10.88 -10.17
C TRP A 14 -1.98 12.08 -10.91
N SER A 15 -2.82 11.83 -11.92
CA SER A 15 -3.37 12.87 -12.81
C SER A 15 -2.27 13.73 -13.45
N ASN A 16 -1.24 13.04 -14.00
CA ASN A 16 -0.05 13.65 -14.60
C ASN A 16 0.76 14.56 -13.65
N GLN A 17 0.68 14.30 -12.37
CA GLN A 17 1.42 15.05 -11.34
C GLN A 17 2.11 14.09 -10.37
N SER A 18 3.18 14.56 -9.73
CA SER A 18 3.79 13.89 -8.59
C SER A 18 3.27 14.52 -7.30
N PRO A 19 2.22 13.97 -6.65
CA PRO A 19 1.55 14.60 -5.52
C PRO A 19 2.38 14.53 -4.23
N PHE A 20 3.42 13.72 -4.21
CA PHE A 20 4.25 13.50 -3.04
C PHE A 20 5.69 13.87 -3.33
N SER A 21 6.29 14.68 -2.46
CA SER A 21 7.72 14.98 -2.50
C SER A 21 8.48 14.07 -1.54
N THR A 22 9.57 13.48 -2.00
CA THR A 22 10.51 12.76 -1.14
C THR A 22 11.54 13.70 -0.59
N ASN A 23 11.71 13.72 0.73
CA ASN A 23 12.87 14.38 1.32
C ASN A 23 13.95 13.32 1.52
N ARG A 24 15.18 13.52 0.99
CA ARG A 24 16.32 12.60 1.13
C ARG A 24 16.69 12.25 2.58
N LYS A 25 16.21 13.05 3.54
CA LYS A 25 16.38 12.79 4.99
C LYS A 25 15.36 11.80 5.56
N ASN A 26 14.36 11.39 4.79
CA ASN A 26 13.37 10.42 5.23
C ASN A 26 13.87 9.00 4.93
N GLU A 27 14.87 8.55 5.70
CA GLU A 27 15.35 7.18 5.62
C GLU A 27 14.22 6.21 6.01
N ILE A 28 14.08 5.14 5.24
CA ILE A 28 13.18 4.04 5.59
C ILE A 28 13.86 3.28 6.73
N ASN A 29 13.30 3.34 7.92
CA ASN A 29 13.70 2.41 8.95
C ASN A 29 12.98 1.07 8.65
N VAL A 30 13.75 0.05 8.30
CA VAL A 30 13.24 -1.25 7.86
C VAL A 30 12.45 -2.00 8.93
N ASP A 31 12.66 -1.67 10.20
CA ASP A 31 12.06 -2.33 11.36
C ASP A 31 10.72 -1.70 11.82
N TYR A 32 10.22 -0.69 11.14
CA TYR A 32 9.00 0.02 11.53
C TYR A 32 7.87 -0.19 10.53
N PRO A 33 6.60 -0.08 11.00
CA PRO A 33 5.45 -0.15 10.12
C PRO A 33 5.55 0.84 8.97
N ILE A 34 5.31 0.34 7.78
CA ILE A 34 5.28 1.13 6.56
C ILE A 34 3.88 1.15 5.96
N VAL A 35 3.57 2.25 5.31
CA VAL A 35 2.34 2.43 4.54
C VAL A 35 2.67 2.36 3.07
N VAL A 36 1.84 1.65 2.32
CA VAL A 36 1.90 1.57 0.87
C VAL A 36 0.60 2.08 0.28
N LEU A 37 0.72 3.04 -0.62
CA LEU A 37 -0.36 3.54 -1.45
C LEU A 37 -0.08 3.16 -2.90
N THR A 38 -1.01 2.46 -3.51
CA THR A 38 -0.99 2.21 -4.96
C THR A 38 -2.23 2.83 -5.58
N ARG A 39 -2.06 3.51 -6.69
CA ARG A 39 -3.14 4.02 -7.52
C ARG A 39 -2.92 3.60 -8.96
N ALA A 40 -3.99 3.19 -9.61
CA ALA A 40 -3.95 2.80 -11.00
C ALA A 40 -5.17 3.35 -11.75
N THR A 41 -4.94 3.90 -12.92
CA THR A 41 -5.98 4.23 -13.90
C THR A 41 -6.06 3.11 -14.92
N ILE A 42 -7.18 2.38 -14.90
CA ILE A 42 -7.39 1.20 -15.74
C ILE A 42 -7.82 1.66 -17.13
N ARG A 43 -7.21 1.07 -18.16
CA ARG A 43 -7.64 1.32 -19.54
C ARG A 43 -9.05 0.76 -19.76
N PRO A 44 -10.00 1.53 -20.33
CA PRO A 44 -11.39 1.09 -20.51
C PRO A 44 -11.53 -0.27 -21.22
N LYS A 45 -10.63 -0.55 -22.17
CA LYS A 45 -10.61 -1.82 -22.93
C LYS A 45 -10.38 -3.07 -22.06
N ILE A 46 -9.81 -2.88 -20.87
CA ILE A 46 -9.39 -3.96 -19.96
C ILE A 46 -10.35 -4.12 -18.80
N LEU A 47 -11.31 -3.21 -18.60
CA LEU A 47 -12.18 -3.19 -17.43
C LEU A 47 -12.80 -4.53 -17.07
N LEU A 48 -13.44 -5.20 -18.03
CA LEU A 48 -14.09 -6.50 -17.78
C LEU A 48 -13.10 -7.56 -17.33
N LYS A 49 -11.93 -7.61 -17.97
CA LYS A 49 -10.86 -8.56 -17.62
C LYS A 49 -10.28 -8.23 -16.25
N PHE A 50 -10.05 -6.95 -15.95
CA PHE A 50 -9.55 -6.49 -14.66
C PHE A 50 -10.50 -6.89 -13.52
N PHE A 51 -11.80 -6.62 -13.64
CA PHE A 51 -12.78 -6.98 -12.61
C PHE A 51 -12.96 -8.48 -12.41
N GLY A 52 -12.65 -9.29 -13.40
CA GLY A 52 -12.57 -10.75 -13.23
C GLY A 52 -11.42 -11.19 -12.30
N HIS A 53 -10.37 -10.36 -12.14
CA HIS A 53 -9.18 -10.67 -11.34
C HIS A 53 -9.15 -9.99 -9.96
N VAL A 54 -9.71 -8.78 -9.84
CA VAL A 54 -9.64 -7.94 -8.62
C VAL A 54 -10.17 -8.61 -7.35
N PRO A 55 -11.31 -9.33 -7.37
CA PRO A 55 -11.80 -10.00 -6.16
C PRO A 55 -10.78 -10.97 -5.55
N ASN A 56 -10.03 -11.66 -6.40
CA ASN A 56 -8.98 -12.59 -5.97
C ASN A 56 -7.79 -11.84 -5.34
N ILE A 57 -7.38 -10.72 -5.93
CA ILE A 57 -6.27 -9.89 -5.42
C ILE A 57 -6.62 -9.32 -4.04
N SER A 58 -7.81 -8.77 -3.87
CA SER A 58 -8.28 -8.25 -2.58
C SER A 58 -8.32 -9.32 -1.50
N LYS A 59 -8.77 -10.54 -1.84
CA LYS A 59 -8.72 -11.69 -0.93
C LYS A 59 -7.29 -12.06 -0.56
N VAL A 60 -6.39 -12.11 -1.55
CA VAL A 60 -4.99 -12.49 -1.34
C VAL A 60 -4.26 -11.51 -0.42
N ILE A 61 -4.43 -10.20 -0.63
CA ILE A 61 -3.87 -9.19 0.29
C ILE A 61 -4.46 -9.36 1.69
N GLY A 62 -5.77 -9.61 1.80
CA GLY A 62 -6.43 -9.77 3.09
C GLY A 62 -6.18 -11.08 3.81
N ALA A 63 -5.68 -12.08 3.10
CA ALA A 63 -5.30 -13.37 3.67
C ALA A 63 -3.83 -13.42 4.10
N ASP A 64 -3.02 -12.40 3.75
CA ASP A 64 -1.63 -12.36 4.21
C ASP A 64 -1.60 -12.06 5.72
N PRO A 65 -0.97 -12.91 6.53
CA PRO A 65 -0.94 -12.75 7.99
C PRO A 65 -0.16 -11.51 8.44
N ASN A 66 0.67 -10.94 7.57
CA ASN A 66 1.51 -9.80 7.90
C ASN A 66 0.82 -8.46 7.59
N VAL A 67 -0.29 -8.44 6.82
CA VAL A 67 -0.98 -7.17 6.57
C VAL A 67 -1.69 -6.70 7.83
N MET A 68 -1.31 -5.53 8.34
CA MET A 68 -1.88 -4.94 9.55
C MET A 68 -3.19 -4.20 9.27
N PHE A 69 -3.28 -3.57 8.10
CA PHE A 69 -4.47 -2.86 7.64
C PHE A 69 -4.49 -2.79 6.12
N LYS A 70 -5.68 -2.84 5.55
CA LYS A 70 -5.89 -2.58 4.12
C LYS A 70 -7.25 -1.97 3.86
N ILE A 71 -7.32 -1.10 2.85
CA ILE A 71 -8.57 -0.60 2.30
C ILE A 71 -8.38 -0.36 0.79
N GLY A 72 -9.40 -0.73 0.03
CA GLY A 72 -9.50 -0.40 -1.39
C GLY A 72 -10.51 0.74 -1.57
N LEU A 73 -10.17 1.70 -2.39
CA LEU A 73 -10.99 2.85 -2.71
C LEU A 73 -11.08 2.99 -4.23
N ALA A 74 -12.16 3.58 -4.71
CA ALA A 74 -12.33 3.95 -6.11
C ALA A 74 -12.58 5.46 -6.19
N GLU A 75 -11.67 6.19 -6.82
CA GLU A 75 -11.79 7.63 -7.01
C GLU A 75 -12.82 7.96 -8.11
N VAL A 76 -12.69 7.28 -9.25
CA VAL A 76 -13.74 7.23 -10.28
C VAL A 76 -14.16 5.78 -10.37
N PRO A 77 -15.47 5.47 -10.17
CA PRO A 77 -15.93 4.10 -10.17
C PRO A 77 -15.42 3.33 -11.38
N PHE A 78 -14.84 2.16 -11.11
CA PHE A 78 -14.29 1.22 -12.09
C PHE A 78 -13.00 1.65 -12.81
N LEU A 79 -12.67 2.93 -12.91
CA LEU A 79 -11.50 3.41 -13.66
C LEU A 79 -10.29 3.65 -12.76
N HIS A 80 -10.48 4.39 -11.67
CA HIS A 80 -9.38 4.75 -10.77
C HIS A 80 -9.45 3.93 -9.50
N GLN A 81 -8.51 3.02 -9.33
CA GLN A 81 -8.41 2.14 -8.18
C GLN A 81 -7.27 2.60 -7.28
N VAL A 82 -7.56 2.71 -5.99
CA VAL A 82 -6.57 3.04 -4.96
C VAL A 82 -6.55 1.92 -3.93
N THR A 83 -5.38 1.45 -3.57
CA THR A 83 -5.19 0.53 -2.44
C THR A 83 -4.25 1.18 -1.44
N PHE A 84 -4.70 1.21 -0.19
CA PHE A 84 -3.91 1.64 0.95
C PHE A 84 -3.70 0.44 1.87
N SER A 85 -2.46 0.17 2.26
CA SER A 85 -2.12 -0.94 3.15
C SER A 85 -1.03 -0.56 4.12
N ILE A 86 -1.04 -1.20 5.31
CA ILE A 86 -0.04 -1.03 6.35
C ILE A 86 0.60 -2.38 6.62
N TRP A 87 1.91 -2.42 6.65
CA TRP A 87 2.76 -3.59 6.86
C TRP A 87 3.65 -3.39 8.09
N PRO A 88 4.00 -4.45 8.82
CA PRO A 88 4.84 -4.34 10.02
C PRO A 88 6.24 -3.79 9.73
N ASP A 89 6.76 -4.09 8.54
CA ASP A 89 8.08 -3.71 8.09
C ASP A 89 8.18 -3.78 6.56
N LEU A 90 9.31 -3.31 6.03
CA LEU A 90 9.60 -3.31 4.61
C LEU A 90 9.75 -4.74 4.04
N ASP A 91 10.36 -5.64 4.81
CA ASP A 91 10.65 -7.00 4.35
C ASP A 91 9.36 -7.82 4.18
N SER A 92 8.42 -7.72 5.11
CA SER A 92 7.11 -8.36 5.01
C SER A 92 6.36 -7.91 3.75
N MET A 93 6.40 -6.62 3.44
CA MET A 93 5.80 -6.06 2.24
C MET A 93 6.49 -6.56 0.97
N ILE A 94 7.83 -6.57 0.94
CA ILE A 94 8.61 -7.06 -0.19
C ILE A 94 8.37 -8.55 -0.42
N GLN A 95 8.37 -9.35 0.64
CA GLN A 95 8.07 -10.79 0.56
C GLN A 95 6.69 -11.03 -0.03
N PHE A 96 5.66 -10.28 0.42
CA PHE A 96 4.32 -10.37 -0.17
C PHE A 96 4.32 -10.01 -1.66
N ALA A 97 4.98 -8.91 -2.04
CA ALA A 97 5.00 -8.42 -3.42
C ALA A 97 5.71 -9.39 -4.39
N HIS A 98 6.74 -10.10 -3.92
CA HIS A 98 7.58 -10.99 -4.73
C HIS A 98 7.27 -12.48 -4.57
N ARG A 99 6.43 -12.87 -3.59
CA ARG A 99 6.01 -14.26 -3.41
C ARG A 99 5.31 -14.77 -4.66
N ASP A 100 5.70 -15.96 -5.13
CA ASP A 100 4.99 -16.63 -6.20
C ASP A 100 3.55 -16.91 -5.79
N GLY A 101 2.62 -16.29 -6.50
CA GLY A 101 1.22 -16.37 -6.14
C GLY A 101 0.30 -15.51 -7.03
N PRO A 102 -0.98 -15.42 -6.70
CA PRO A 102 -1.95 -14.66 -7.48
C PRO A 102 -1.58 -13.18 -7.63
N HIS A 103 -0.97 -12.57 -6.60
CA HIS A 103 -0.58 -11.16 -6.64
C HIS A 103 0.56 -10.91 -7.65
N LYS A 104 1.62 -11.73 -7.61
CA LYS A 104 2.71 -11.63 -8.59
C LYS A 104 2.22 -11.86 -10.01
N ARG A 105 1.40 -12.90 -10.23
CA ARG A 105 0.79 -13.14 -11.56
C ARG A 105 -0.02 -11.95 -12.05
N ALA A 106 -0.78 -11.30 -11.17
CA ALA A 106 -1.53 -10.10 -11.54
C ALA A 106 -0.60 -8.93 -11.92
N ILE A 107 0.51 -8.73 -11.20
CA ILE A 107 1.52 -7.73 -11.54
C ILE A 107 2.14 -8.03 -12.91
N ASP A 108 2.46 -9.29 -13.17
CA ASP A 108 3.04 -9.71 -14.44
C ASP A 108 2.05 -9.52 -15.60
N ASP A 109 0.77 -9.83 -15.38
CA ASP A 109 -0.31 -9.59 -16.36
C ASP A 109 -0.52 -8.11 -16.63
N VAL A 110 -0.52 -7.27 -15.59
CA VAL A 110 -0.61 -5.80 -15.73
C VAL A 110 0.49 -5.29 -16.64
N ARG A 111 1.74 -5.74 -16.44
CA ARG A 111 2.89 -5.33 -17.26
C ARG A 111 2.81 -5.88 -18.68
N LYS A 112 2.50 -7.16 -18.81
CA LYS A 112 2.44 -7.86 -20.10
C LYS A 112 1.38 -7.31 -21.03
N PHE A 113 0.23 -6.92 -20.47
CA PHE A 113 -0.95 -6.51 -21.25
C PHE A 113 -1.24 -5.01 -21.17
N ASP A 114 -0.35 -4.22 -20.57
CA ASP A 114 -0.48 -2.77 -20.45
C ASP A 114 -1.88 -2.33 -19.93
N TRP A 115 -2.27 -2.88 -18.76
CA TRP A 115 -3.62 -2.67 -18.23
C TRP A 115 -3.88 -1.26 -17.73
N PHE A 116 -2.83 -0.54 -17.32
CA PHE A 116 -2.95 0.79 -16.75
C PHE A 116 -2.50 1.86 -17.74
N SER A 117 -3.23 2.97 -17.79
CA SER A 117 -2.81 4.18 -18.48
C SER A 117 -1.94 5.08 -17.60
N GLU A 118 -2.11 4.96 -16.30
CA GLU A 118 -1.34 5.69 -15.30
C GLU A 118 -1.24 4.83 -14.03
N GLU A 119 -0.11 4.90 -13.36
CA GLU A 119 0.10 4.23 -12.08
C GLU A 119 0.94 5.09 -11.13
N LEU A 120 0.65 4.97 -9.83
CA LEU A 120 1.44 5.55 -8.77
C LEU A 120 1.68 4.50 -7.68
N TYR A 121 2.92 4.42 -7.23
CA TYR A 121 3.34 3.64 -6.07
C TYR A 121 4.06 4.57 -5.10
N ALA A 122 3.52 4.72 -3.90
CA ALA A 122 4.13 5.54 -2.86
C ALA A 122 4.28 4.75 -1.56
N ARG A 123 5.40 4.96 -0.88
CA ARG A 123 5.66 4.42 0.45
C ARG A 123 5.87 5.54 1.44
N PHE A 124 5.42 5.28 2.67
CA PHE A 124 5.46 6.26 3.74
C PHE A 124 5.86 5.58 5.05
N SER A 125 6.54 6.34 5.91
CA SER A 125 6.63 6.04 7.33
C SER A 125 5.48 6.71 8.08
N ILE A 126 5.05 6.11 9.20
CA ILE A 126 4.01 6.68 10.06
C ILE A 126 4.68 7.65 11.03
N ALA A 127 4.32 8.93 10.96
CA ALA A 127 4.78 9.94 11.90
C ALA A 127 3.88 10.01 13.14
N GLU A 128 2.56 9.86 12.95
CA GLU A 128 1.57 9.91 14.03
C GLU A 128 0.34 9.08 13.65
N SER A 129 -0.27 8.43 14.66
CA SER A 129 -1.53 7.72 14.53
C SER A 129 -2.45 8.07 15.70
N SER A 130 -3.69 8.46 15.44
CA SER A 130 -4.65 8.83 16.46
C SER A 130 -6.08 8.47 16.06
N GLY A 131 -6.93 8.20 17.08
CA GLY A 131 -8.34 7.90 16.92
C GLY A 131 -8.66 6.42 16.72
N ILE A 132 -9.92 6.14 16.37
CA ILE A 132 -10.53 4.81 16.36
C ILE A 132 -10.99 4.47 14.94
N TRP A 133 -10.81 3.22 14.52
CA TRP A 133 -11.35 2.64 13.32
C TRP A 133 -12.13 1.37 13.67
N GLU A 134 -13.41 1.30 13.29
CA GLU A 134 -14.31 0.17 13.58
C GLU A 134 -14.28 -0.25 15.07
N GLY A 135 -14.34 0.73 15.96
CA GLY A 135 -14.34 0.51 17.42
C GLY A 135 -12.98 0.10 18.00
N LYS A 136 -11.93 -0.01 17.21
CA LYS A 136 -10.58 -0.39 17.63
C LYS A 136 -9.63 0.80 17.59
N ASN A 137 -8.83 0.95 18.64
CA ASN A 137 -7.77 1.95 18.67
C ASN A 137 -6.62 1.47 17.77
N GLN A 138 -6.39 2.17 16.67
CA GLN A 138 -5.37 1.84 15.68
C GLN A 138 -4.07 2.59 16.04
N LYS A 139 -3.31 2.01 16.95
CA LYS A 139 -1.99 2.53 17.36
C LYS A 139 -0.90 1.79 16.59
N TYR A 140 -0.50 2.31 15.45
CA TYR A 140 0.69 1.84 14.72
C TYR A 140 1.89 2.63 15.22
N TYR A 141 2.42 2.24 16.39
CA TYR A 141 3.56 2.92 16.96
C TYR A 141 4.88 2.37 16.46
N GLN A 142 5.87 3.25 16.46
CA GLN A 142 7.30 2.97 16.36
C GLN A 142 7.83 2.11 17.52
N ASN A 143 7.01 1.30 18.17
CA ASN A 143 7.40 0.58 19.38
C ASN A 143 7.72 -0.88 19.11
N LYS A 144 8.93 -1.11 18.56
CA LYS A 144 9.79 -2.17 19.11
C LYS A 144 10.86 -1.55 20.02
N LEU A 145 10.53 -0.58 20.84
CA LEU A 145 11.30 -0.32 22.03
C LEU A 145 10.98 -1.45 23.00
N LYS A 146 11.91 -2.42 23.13
CA LYS A 146 11.95 -3.32 24.28
C LYS A 146 11.76 -2.47 25.54
N PRO A 147 10.96 -2.92 26.53
CA PRO A 147 10.95 -2.27 27.83
C PRO A 147 12.40 -2.17 28.30
N ILE A 148 12.84 -0.97 28.64
CA ILE A 148 14.07 -0.80 29.43
C ILE A 148 13.70 -1.44 30.76
N GLU A 149 14.23 -2.64 31.03
CA GLU A 149 14.23 -3.18 32.37
C GLU A 149 15.07 -2.21 33.23
N VAL A 150 14.36 -1.38 33.98
CA VAL A 150 14.98 -0.59 35.05
C VAL A 150 15.28 -1.56 36.17
N THR A 151 16.54 -1.97 36.28
CA THR A 151 17.09 -2.59 37.46
C THR A 151 17.20 -1.60 38.61
#